data_7c235ee6508328102cad4323155afff4
#
_entry.id   7c235ee6508328102cad4323155afff4
#
_cell.length_a   1.000
_cell.length_b   1.000
_cell.length_c   1.000
_cell.angle_alpha   90.00
_cell.angle_beta   90.00
_cell.angle_gamma   90.00
#
_symmetry.space_group_name_H-M   'P 1'
#
loop_
_entity.id
_entity.type
_entity.pdbx_description
1 polymer ?
#
loop_
_entity_poly.entity_id
_entity_poly.type
_entity_poly.pdbx_seq_one_letter_code
_entity_poly.pdbx_strand_id
1 'polypeptide(L)'
;MKHKFFLFFYMLSILGWGEGSAQEIEFSKETFINDVMSLPYRKATIPGYGDKASLVIYLHGGSSKGDDNEAQMQEPGISAIASWLSANNYKAIMLVPQCPTDKAWLGSTQDVLVALLKTYIDRGVADADKVYIFGGSMGGTGTWGMLSNHSDLFAAAMPVAGNPTGLDAEAISQVPIYTVMGTMDRIMKISNVEMFLNEMDNYKAEYKFDIEDGWTHEDVCKNSYTSERLSWVFEHTKRQLTGIMPLSYDDCNLVNIVWYSINGQRLTSEPTQKGFYIRSYRYRRGKAITGKFYLDRPF
;
A
#
# COMPACT_ATOMS: atom_id res chain seq x y z
N MET A 1 41.03 4.28 -74.48
CA MET A 1 40.01 4.87 -73.60
C MET A 1 39.74 3.92 -72.46
N LYS A 2 40.20 4.27 -71.27
CA LYS A 2 40.07 3.44 -70.04
C LYS A 2 38.98 3.98 -69.20
N HIS A 3 37.82 3.32 -69.07
CA HIS A 3 36.76 3.69 -68.16
C HIS A 3 37.11 3.19 -66.74
N LYS A 4 37.24 4.11 -65.79
CA LYS A 4 37.32 3.82 -64.36
C LYS A 4 35.91 3.75 -63.81
N PHE A 5 35.53 2.57 -63.32
CA PHE A 5 34.32 2.38 -62.51
C PHE A 5 34.63 2.81 -61.07
N PHE A 6 33.92 3.79 -60.55
CA PHE A 6 33.92 4.16 -59.12
C PHE A 6 32.78 3.37 -58.45
N LEU A 7 33.16 2.45 -57.54
CA LEU A 7 32.23 1.77 -56.67
C LEU A 7 32.02 2.65 -55.43
N PHE A 8 30.79 3.18 -55.27
CA PHE A 8 30.36 3.84 -54.06
C PHE A 8 29.90 2.76 -53.07
N PHE A 9 30.66 2.55 -51.98
CA PHE A 9 30.22 1.77 -50.83
C PHE A 9 29.31 2.61 -49.96
N TYR A 10 28.01 2.33 -49.95
CA TYR A 10 27.10 2.80 -48.94
C TYR A 10 27.33 2.01 -47.65
N MET A 11 27.94 2.64 -46.67
CA MET A 11 28.05 2.11 -45.31
C MET A 11 26.69 2.34 -44.60
N LEU A 12 25.86 1.30 -44.58
CA LEU A 12 24.63 1.28 -43.83
C LEU A 12 25.00 1.15 -42.33
N SER A 13 24.97 2.25 -41.57
CA SER A 13 25.10 2.22 -40.13
C SER A 13 23.80 1.60 -39.56
N ILE A 14 23.87 0.32 -39.23
CA ILE A 14 22.89 -0.33 -38.43
C ILE A 14 22.99 0.28 -37.02
N LEU A 15 22.11 1.23 -36.72
CA LEU A 15 21.84 1.61 -35.35
C LEU A 15 21.27 0.38 -34.64
N GLY A 16 22.13 -0.31 -33.91
CA GLY A 16 21.72 -1.37 -33.01
C GLY A 16 20.78 -0.75 -31.96
N TRP A 17 19.53 -1.09 -32.06
CA TRP A 17 18.61 -0.94 -30.96
C TRP A 17 19.11 -1.91 -29.88
N GLY A 18 19.75 -1.36 -28.85
CA GLY A 18 20.08 -2.14 -27.67
C GLY A 18 18.75 -2.61 -27.08
N GLU A 19 18.50 -3.90 -27.16
CA GLU A 19 17.53 -4.55 -26.29
C GLU A 19 17.99 -4.26 -24.86
N GLY A 20 17.31 -3.32 -24.19
CA GLY A 20 17.50 -3.10 -22.78
C GLY A 20 17.17 -4.39 -22.07
N SER A 21 18.18 -5.16 -21.68
CA SER A 21 18.01 -6.28 -20.78
C SER A 21 17.29 -5.76 -19.55
N ALA A 22 16.09 -6.28 -19.27
CA ALA A 22 15.40 -5.96 -18.03
C ALA A 22 16.38 -6.26 -16.89
N GLN A 23 16.75 -5.23 -16.14
CA GLN A 23 17.68 -5.40 -15.03
C GLN A 23 17.02 -6.32 -14.02
N GLU A 24 17.62 -7.46 -13.72
CA GLU A 24 17.13 -8.39 -12.72
C GLU A 24 17.09 -7.68 -11.37
N ILE A 25 15.91 -7.70 -10.73
CA ILE A 25 15.71 -7.04 -9.44
C ILE A 25 16.27 -7.94 -8.34
N GLU A 26 17.38 -7.50 -7.74
CA GLU A 26 18.02 -8.22 -6.66
C GLU A 26 17.36 -7.93 -5.31
N PHE A 27 17.11 -9.00 -4.54
CA PHE A 27 16.57 -8.94 -3.18
C PHE A 27 17.65 -9.33 -2.17
N SER A 28 18.18 -8.36 -1.43
CA SER A 28 19.13 -8.62 -0.33
C SER A 28 18.44 -9.33 0.85
N LYS A 29 19.20 -10.18 1.56
CA LYS A 29 18.78 -10.77 2.83
C LYS A 29 19.05 -9.79 3.96
N GLU A 30 18.00 -9.49 4.72
CA GLU A 30 18.05 -8.57 5.85
C GLU A 30 17.39 -9.22 7.07
N THR A 31 17.62 -8.69 8.25
CA THR A 31 16.94 -9.11 9.48
C THR A 31 16.60 -7.87 10.30
N PHE A 32 15.35 -7.72 10.67
CA PHE A 32 14.90 -6.71 11.61
C PHE A 32 14.84 -7.32 13.01
N ILE A 33 15.48 -6.68 13.98
CA ILE A 33 15.54 -7.15 15.36
C ILE A 33 15.01 -6.05 16.28
N ASN A 34 14.06 -6.41 17.12
CA ASN A 34 13.58 -5.61 18.23
C ASN A 34 13.40 -6.45 19.48
N ASP A 35 12.90 -5.86 20.58
CA ASP A 35 12.69 -6.55 21.86
C ASP A 35 11.59 -7.63 21.80
N VAL A 36 10.78 -7.69 20.74
CA VAL A 36 9.68 -8.64 20.56
C VAL A 36 10.13 -9.88 19.81
N MET A 37 10.80 -9.70 18.67
CA MET A 37 11.29 -10.81 17.85
C MET A 37 12.35 -10.38 16.83
N SER A 38 13.02 -11.39 16.28
CA SER A 38 13.84 -11.30 15.07
C SER A 38 12.98 -11.66 13.86
N LEU A 39 12.89 -10.76 12.88
CA LEU A 39 12.09 -10.92 11.65
C LEU A 39 13.00 -10.90 10.43
N PRO A 40 13.29 -12.07 9.81
CA PRO A 40 13.97 -12.12 8.53
C PRO A 40 13.11 -11.46 7.45
N TYR A 41 13.75 -10.72 6.52
CA TYR A 41 13.05 -10.16 5.36
C TYR A 41 13.98 -10.00 4.17
N ARG A 42 13.40 -10.00 2.99
CA ARG A 42 14.08 -9.64 1.75
C ARG A 42 13.77 -8.21 1.39
N LYS A 43 14.76 -7.51 0.84
CA LYS A 43 14.63 -6.11 0.44
C LYS A 43 15.15 -5.90 -0.97
N ALA A 44 14.34 -5.27 -1.82
CA ALA A 44 14.77 -4.72 -3.10
C ALA A 44 14.65 -3.20 -3.10
N THR A 45 15.60 -2.54 -3.77
CA THR A 45 15.51 -1.12 -4.11
C THR A 45 15.30 -1.02 -5.61
N ILE A 46 14.14 -0.54 -6.02
CA ILE A 46 13.73 -0.44 -7.42
C ILE A 46 13.89 1.01 -7.84
N PRO A 47 14.77 1.28 -8.84
CA PRO A 47 14.96 2.64 -9.36
C PRO A 47 13.72 3.14 -10.07
N GLY A 48 13.53 4.46 -10.11
CA GLY A 48 12.38 5.06 -10.77
C GLY A 48 12.32 6.57 -10.53
N TYR A 49 11.22 7.18 -10.95
CA TYR A 49 11.00 8.61 -10.82
C TYR A 49 10.49 8.99 -9.42
N GLY A 50 10.79 10.22 -9.01
CA GLY A 50 10.37 10.82 -7.75
C GLY A 50 11.50 11.00 -6.74
N ASP A 51 11.30 11.91 -5.80
CA ASP A 51 12.32 12.27 -4.80
C ASP A 51 12.50 11.14 -3.77
N LYS A 52 11.40 10.65 -3.21
CA LYS A 52 11.39 9.56 -2.25
C LYS A 52 10.85 8.27 -2.88
N ALA A 53 11.30 7.14 -2.36
CA ALA A 53 10.79 5.84 -2.76
C ALA A 53 9.44 5.55 -2.10
N SER A 54 8.53 4.92 -2.82
CA SER A 54 7.37 4.27 -2.22
C SER A 54 7.80 3.06 -1.39
N LEU A 55 7.06 2.75 -0.33
CA LEU A 55 7.32 1.57 0.50
C LEU A 55 6.29 0.49 0.18
N VAL A 56 6.75 -0.66 -0.28
CA VAL A 56 5.90 -1.78 -0.67
C VAL A 56 6.20 -2.97 0.23
N ILE A 57 5.19 -3.52 0.88
CA ILE A 57 5.36 -4.72 1.69
C ILE A 57 4.48 -5.85 1.14
N TYR A 58 5.04 -7.06 1.03
CA TYR A 58 4.32 -8.25 0.62
C TYR A 58 4.32 -9.30 1.74
N LEU A 59 3.14 -9.72 2.15
CA LEU A 59 2.93 -10.77 3.16
C LEU A 59 2.63 -12.11 2.48
N HIS A 60 3.49 -13.10 2.70
CA HIS A 60 3.38 -14.41 2.09
C HIS A 60 2.29 -15.30 2.70
N GLY A 61 1.92 -16.37 2.00
CA GLY A 61 0.98 -17.40 2.43
C GLY A 61 1.53 -18.34 3.51
N GLY A 62 0.68 -19.23 4.00
CA GLY A 62 1.02 -20.12 5.12
C GLY A 62 2.13 -21.12 4.84
N SER A 63 2.32 -21.52 3.56
CA SER A 63 3.34 -22.48 3.14
C SER A 63 4.77 -21.94 3.19
N SER A 64 4.93 -20.61 3.22
CA SER A 64 6.23 -19.93 3.13
C SER A 64 6.76 -19.46 4.50
N LYS A 65 6.14 -19.91 5.59
CA LYS A 65 6.62 -19.65 6.95
C LYS A 65 8.00 -20.27 7.19
N GLY A 66 8.80 -19.61 8.02
CA GLY A 66 10.13 -20.08 8.34
C GLY A 66 11.02 -19.03 8.97
N ASP A 67 12.31 -19.32 8.95
CA ASP A 67 13.39 -18.44 9.43
C ASP A 67 14.61 -18.47 8.48
N ASP A 68 14.50 -19.17 7.34
CA ASP A 68 15.56 -19.33 6.35
C ASP A 68 15.76 -18.09 5.47
N ASN A 69 14.78 -17.17 5.48
CA ASN A 69 14.72 -15.99 4.64
C ASN A 69 14.78 -16.33 3.12
N GLU A 70 14.20 -17.48 2.72
CA GLU A 70 14.17 -18.01 1.35
C GLU A 70 12.77 -18.38 0.89
N ALA A 71 12.03 -19.16 1.69
CA ALA A 71 10.78 -19.77 1.28
C ALA A 71 9.73 -18.74 0.83
N GLN A 72 9.67 -17.56 1.46
CA GLN A 72 8.75 -16.49 1.09
C GLN A 72 8.95 -15.96 -0.34
N MET A 73 10.15 -16.08 -0.90
CA MET A 73 10.46 -15.60 -2.23
C MET A 73 9.85 -16.44 -3.36
N GLN A 74 9.27 -17.60 -3.03
CA GLN A 74 8.56 -18.44 -4.00
C GLN A 74 7.15 -17.93 -4.32
N GLU A 75 6.67 -16.91 -3.62
CA GLU A 75 5.35 -16.31 -3.86
C GLU A 75 5.32 -15.55 -5.20
N PRO A 76 4.45 -15.93 -6.15
CA PRO A 76 4.41 -15.33 -7.49
C PRO A 76 4.11 -13.83 -7.50
N GLY A 77 3.35 -13.34 -6.52
CA GLY A 77 3.00 -11.93 -6.39
C GLY A 77 4.23 -11.03 -6.23
N ILE A 78 5.32 -11.53 -5.63
CA ILE A 78 6.54 -10.74 -5.41
C ILE A 78 7.17 -10.34 -6.74
N SER A 79 7.38 -11.32 -7.64
CA SER A 79 7.98 -11.07 -8.94
C SER A 79 7.07 -10.22 -9.84
N ALA A 80 5.75 -10.45 -9.78
CA ALA A 80 4.77 -9.66 -10.54
C ALA A 80 4.78 -8.19 -10.14
N ILE A 81 4.75 -7.89 -8.83
CA ILE A 81 4.78 -6.52 -8.31
C ILE A 81 6.13 -5.86 -8.62
N ALA A 82 7.25 -6.54 -8.36
CA ALA A 82 8.58 -6.01 -8.62
C ALA A 82 8.79 -5.68 -10.11
N SER A 83 8.35 -6.58 -11.00
CA SER A 83 8.42 -6.37 -12.45
C SER A 83 7.55 -5.19 -12.90
N TRP A 84 6.35 -5.05 -12.34
CA TRP A 84 5.48 -3.92 -12.65
C TRP A 84 6.12 -2.59 -12.22
N LEU A 85 6.67 -2.52 -11.01
CA LEU A 85 7.35 -1.32 -10.49
C LEU A 85 8.52 -0.91 -11.41
N SER A 86 9.35 -1.87 -11.82
CA SER A 86 10.48 -1.62 -12.72
C SER A 86 10.02 -1.16 -14.10
N ALA A 87 9.05 -1.87 -14.71
CA ALA A 87 8.53 -1.55 -16.04
C ALA A 87 7.88 -0.17 -16.13
N ASN A 88 7.31 0.32 -15.02
CA ASN A 88 6.68 1.63 -14.93
C ASN A 88 7.60 2.73 -14.38
N ASN A 89 8.90 2.44 -14.20
CA ASN A 89 9.86 3.36 -13.58
C ASN A 89 9.37 3.92 -12.23
N TYR A 90 8.69 3.08 -11.45
CA TYR A 90 8.09 3.44 -10.18
C TYR A 90 9.11 3.22 -9.06
N LYS A 91 9.67 4.31 -8.52
CA LYS A 91 10.70 4.25 -7.48
C LYS A 91 10.14 3.65 -6.20
N ALA A 92 10.69 2.52 -5.76
CA ALA A 92 10.20 1.80 -4.60
C ALA A 92 11.30 1.10 -3.78
N ILE A 93 11.00 0.89 -2.50
CA ILE A 93 11.66 -0.09 -1.65
C ILE A 93 10.63 -1.18 -1.39
N MET A 94 10.91 -2.40 -1.80
CA MET A 94 10.04 -3.55 -1.58
C MET A 94 10.60 -4.43 -0.47
N LEU A 95 9.75 -4.72 0.53
CA LEU A 95 10.05 -5.54 1.70
C LEU A 95 9.21 -6.82 1.65
N VAL A 96 9.86 -7.96 1.82
CA VAL A 96 9.21 -9.28 1.85
C VAL A 96 9.64 -9.99 3.14
N PRO A 97 8.96 -9.73 4.27
CA PRO A 97 9.25 -10.39 5.53
C PRO A 97 8.86 -11.87 5.50
N GLN A 98 9.51 -12.67 6.33
CA GLN A 98 9.16 -14.07 6.55
C GLN A 98 8.55 -14.26 7.94
N CYS A 99 7.30 -14.75 7.97
CA CYS A 99 6.59 -15.04 9.21
C CYS A 99 7.16 -16.29 9.87
N PRO A 100 7.49 -16.27 11.17
CA PRO A 100 7.95 -17.46 11.87
C PRO A 100 6.94 -18.62 11.80
N THR A 101 7.43 -19.85 11.91
CA THR A 101 6.63 -21.07 11.73
C THR A 101 5.46 -21.16 12.73
N ASP A 102 5.68 -20.72 13.96
CA ASP A 102 4.71 -20.72 15.06
C ASP A 102 3.78 -19.50 15.10
N LYS A 103 3.93 -18.56 14.16
CA LYS A 103 3.20 -17.29 14.11
C LYS A 103 2.26 -17.21 12.90
N ALA A 104 1.50 -16.14 12.86
CA ALA A 104 0.75 -15.65 11.71
C ALA A 104 0.94 -14.14 11.60
N TRP A 105 0.43 -13.53 10.53
CA TRP A 105 0.47 -12.07 10.36
C TRP A 105 -0.58 -11.36 11.24
N LEU A 106 -0.57 -11.67 12.55
CA LEU A 106 -1.52 -11.17 13.55
C LEU A 106 -0.79 -10.87 14.88
N GLY A 107 -1.40 -10.02 15.71
CA GLY A 107 -0.90 -9.69 17.04
C GLY A 107 0.52 -9.13 17.02
N SER A 108 1.42 -9.65 17.83
CA SER A 108 2.79 -9.14 17.98
C SER A 108 3.60 -9.13 16.67
N THR A 109 3.26 -9.98 15.69
CA THR A 109 3.90 -9.95 14.38
C THR A 109 3.55 -8.66 13.61
N GLN A 110 2.32 -8.16 13.76
CA GLN A 110 1.92 -6.87 13.18
C GLN A 110 2.69 -5.70 13.81
N ASP A 111 2.88 -5.72 15.13
CA ASP A 111 3.66 -4.67 15.82
C ASP A 111 5.09 -4.60 15.28
N VAL A 112 5.69 -5.76 15.01
CA VAL A 112 7.04 -5.85 14.43
C VAL A 112 7.06 -5.38 12.98
N LEU A 113 6.03 -5.69 12.16
CA LEU A 113 5.89 -5.16 10.80
C LEU A 113 5.77 -3.63 10.82
N VAL A 114 4.97 -3.07 11.71
CA VAL A 114 4.84 -1.62 11.89
C VAL A 114 6.17 -0.98 12.25
N ALA A 115 6.91 -1.58 13.20
CA ALA A 115 8.22 -1.10 13.60
C ALA A 115 9.22 -1.14 12.43
N LEU A 116 9.21 -2.22 11.63
CA LEU A 116 10.02 -2.34 10.42
C LEU A 116 9.68 -1.23 9.41
N LEU A 117 8.40 -1.02 9.08
CA LEU A 117 7.97 0.02 8.14
C LEU A 117 8.38 1.42 8.62
N LYS A 118 8.19 1.70 9.91
CA LYS A 118 8.58 2.98 10.52
C LYS A 118 10.08 3.26 10.40
N THR A 119 10.96 2.25 10.39
CA THR A 119 12.39 2.49 10.20
C THR A 119 12.72 3.15 8.85
N TYR A 120 11.94 2.88 7.82
CA TYR A 120 12.11 3.49 6.49
C TYR A 120 11.44 4.85 6.38
N ILE A 121 10.28 5.01 7.01
CA ILE A 121 9.50 6.25 7.00
C ILE A 121 10.19 7.33 7.84
N ASP A 122 10.53 7.03 9.08
CA ASP A 122 11.08 8.01 10.05
C ASP A 122 12.49 8.49 9.66
N ARG A 123 13.25 7.65 8.95
CA ARG A 123 14.54 8.05 8.35
C ARG A 123 14.38 8.89 7.08
N GLY A 124 13.15 9.10 6.60
CA GLY A 124 12.90 9.82 5.36
C GLY A 124 13.35 9.10 4.09
N VAL A 125 13.68 7.80 4.17
CA VAL A 125 14.10 6.97 3.03
C VAL A 125 12.91 6.61 2.15
N ALA A 126 11.75 6.40 2.78
CA ALA A 126 10.49 6.14 2.10
C ALA A 126 9.52 7.33 2.24
N ASP A 127 8.59 7.44 1.28
CA ASP A 127 7.50 8.39 1.29
C ASP A 127 6.38 7.88 2.21
N ALA A 128 6.11 8.59 3.29
CA ALA A 128 5.07 8.22 4.26
C ALA A 128 3.66 8.21 3.65
N ASP A 129 3.44 8.91 2.55
CA ASP A 129 2.15 8.98 1.86
C ASP A 129 2.00 7.90 0.76
N LYS A 130 3.05 7.08 0.53
CA LYS A 130 3.09 6.05 -0.50
C LYS A 130 3.54 4.70 0.08
N VAL A 131 2.78 4.19 1.04
CA VAL A 131 3.01 2.88 1.65
C VAL A 131 1.93 1.92 1.20
N TYR A 132 2.31 0.82 0.57
CA TYR A 132 1.39 -0.14 -0.02
C TYR A 132 1.60 -1.52 0.58
N ILE A 133 0.50 -2.24 0.86
CA ILE A 133 0.56 -3.57 1.43
C ILE A 133 -0.19 -4.58 0.54
N PHE A 134 0.47 -5.71 0.33
CA PHE A 134 -0.02 -6.82 -0.49
C PHE A 134 0.09 -8.13 0.29
N GLY A 135 -0.70 -9.12 -0.09
CA GLY A 135 -0.54 -10.46 0.46
C GLY A 135 -1.56 -11.44 -0.06
N GLY A 136 -1.19 -12.72 -0.14
CA GLY A 136 -2.05 -13.82 -0.55
C GLY A 136 -2.33 -14.81 0.58
N SER A 137 -3.53 -15.39 0.62
CA SER A 137 -3.90 -16.44 1.59
C SER A 137 -3.76 -15.95 3.04
N MET A 138 -2.90 -16.58 3.85
CA MET A 138 -2.54 -16.09 5.18
C MET A 138 -2.03 -14.64 5.14
N GLY A 139 -1.26 -14.29 4.12
CA GLY A 139 -0.80 -12.93 3.89
C GLY A 139 -1.93 -11.97 3.51
N GLY A 140 -2.92 -12.42 2.75
CA GLY A 140 -4.14 -11.66 2.45
C GLY A 140 -4.94 -11.37 3.73
N THR A 141 -5.14 -12.37 4.59
CA THR A 141 -5.76 -12.20 5.91
C THR A 141 -4.94 -11.26 6.79
N GLY A 142 -3.60 -11.38 6.76
CA GLY A 142 -2.69 -10.48 7.46
C GLY A 142 -2.76 -9.04 6.95
N THR A 143 -2.93 -8.86 5.63
CA THR A 143 -3.14 -7.55 5.02
C THR A 143 -4.42 -6.90 5.54
N TRP A 144 -5.56 -7.61 5.54
CA TRP A 144 -6.79 -7.14 6.16
C TRP A 144 -6.60 -6.76 7.63
N GLY A 145 -5.89 -7.60 8.40
CA GLY A 145 -5.60 -7.34 9.81
C GLY A 145 -4.71 -6.10 10.03
N MET A 146 -3.72 -5.86 9.16
CA MET A 146 -2.91 -4.64 9.20
C MET A 146 -3.74 -3.39 8.94
N LEU A 147 -4.70 -3.44 8.02
CA LEU A 147 -5.61 -2.32 7.77
C LEU A 147 -6.55 -2.05 8.94
N SER A 148 -7.04 -3.10 9.61
CA SER A 148 -7.90 -2.96 10.80
C SER A 148 -7.21 -2.24 11.96
N ASN A 149 -5.91 -2.50 12.15
CA ASN A 149 -5.18 -2.00 13.31
C ASN A 149 -4.31 -0.77 13.00
N HIS A 150 -3.94 -0.57 11.74
CA HIS A 150 -2.93 0.41 11.31
C HIS A 150 -3.27 1.05 9.96
N SER A 151 -4.56 1.34 9.70
CA SER A 151 -5.02 1.95 8.44
C SER A 151 -4.30 3.25 8.11
N ASP A 152 -3.89 4.02 9.11
CA ASP A 152 -3.17 5.28 8.99
C ASP A 152 -1.79 5.16 8.32
N LEU A 153 -1.25 3.95 8.22
CA LEU A 153 0.04 3.71 7.55
C LEU A 153 -0.07 3.62 6.03
N PHE A 154 -1.21 3.17 5.49
CA PHE A 154 -1.29 2.71 4.11
C PHE A 154 -2.00 3.67 3.16
N ALA A 155 -1.45 3.80 1.95
CA ALA A 155 -2.04 4.54 0.83
C ALA A 155 -3.08 3.70 0.09
N ALA A 156 -2.79 2.42 -0.10
CA ALA A 156 -3.70 1.43 -0.65
C ALA A 156 -3.23 0.00 -0.30
N ALA A 157 -4.11 -0.98 -0.48
CA ALA A 157 -3.84 -2.36 -0.17
C ALA A 157 -4.43 -3.34 -1.20
N MET A 158 -3.80 -4.52 -1.31
CA MET A 158 -4.34 -5.60 -2.14
C MET A 158 -4.29 -6.93 -1.40
N PRO A 159 -5.25 -7.20 -0.49
CA PRO A 159 -5.43 -8.50 0.11
C PRO A 159 -6.06 -9.47 -0.91
N VAL A 160 -5.38 -10.57 -1.21
CA VAL A 160 -5.79 -11.57 -2.18
C VAL A 160 -6.10 -12.89 -1.48
N ALA A 161 -7.23 -13.52 -1.82
CA ALA A 161 -7.66 -14.78 -1.20
C ALA A 161 -7.55 -14.75 0.33
N GLY A 162 -7.94 -13.62 0.97
CA GLY A 162 -7.87 -13.39 2.41
C GLY A 162 -9.23 -13.41 3.08
N ASN A 163 -9.26 -13.45 4.41
CA ASN A 163 -10.48 -13.44 5.21
C ASN A 163 -10.52 -12.21 6.14
N PRO A 164 -11.45 -11.26 5.92
CA PRO A 164 -11.61 -10.07 6.76
C PRO A 164 -12.58 -10.26 7.94
N THR A 165 -13.13 -11.45 8.16
CA THR A 165 -14.19 -11.67 9.16
C THR A 165 -13.76 -11.22 10.56
N GLY A 166 -14.59 -10.41 11.20
CA GLY A 166 -14.40 -9.94 12.57
C GLY A 166 -13.42 -8.79 12.74
N LEU A 167 -12.99 -8.16 11.64
CA LEU A 167 -12.13 -6.98 11.64
C LEU A 167 -12.95 -5.68 11.69
N ASP A 168 -12.29 -4.57 11.93
CA ASP A 168 -12.90 -3.24 12.02
C ASP A 168 -13.13 -2.65 10.61
N ALA A 169 -14.36 -2.72 10.13
CA ALA A 169 -14.75 -2.22 8.82
C ALA A 169 -14.62 -0.68 8.70
N GLU A 170 -14.85 0.07 9.78
CA GLU A 170 -14.67 1.53 9.77
C GLU A 170 -13.20 1.92 9.58
N ALA A 171 -12.30 1.29 10.34
CA ALA A 171 -10.87 1.53 10.21
C ALA A 171 -10.37 1.16 8.80
N ILE A 172 -10.78 0.00 8.29
CA ILE A 172 -10.37 -0.51 6.98
C ILE A 172 -10.90 0.36 5.84
N SER A 173 -12.10 0.94 5.97
CA SER A 173 -12.72 1.80 4.96
C SER A 173 -11.93 3.08 4.63
N GLN A 174 -10.97 3.43 5.46
CA GLN A 174 -10.11 4.60 5.26
C GLN A 174 -9.03 4.38 4.19
N VAL A 175 -8.81 3.12 3.78
CA VAL A 175 -7.77 2.74 2.82
C VAL A 175 -8.42 2.19 1.55
N PRO A 176 -8.04 2.68 0.35
CA PRO A 176 -8.46 2.07 -0.92
C PRO A 176 -7.97 0.62 -1.03
N ILE A 177 -8.88 -0.29 -1.42
CA ILE A 177 -8.60 -1.73 -1.44
C ILE A 177 -8.96 -2.34 -2.78
N TYR A 178 -8.03 -3.15 -3.33
CA TYR A 178 -8.34 -4.08 -4.40
C TYR A 178 -8.28 -5.51 -3.87
N THR A 179 -9.38 -6.26 -3.88
CA THR A 179 -9.37 -7.66 -3.44
C THR A 179 -9.85 -8.60 -4.53
N VAL A 180 -9.32 -9.82 -4.54
CA VAL A 180 -9.61 -10.83 -5.56
C VAL A 180 -9.90 -12.16 -4.90
N MET A 181 -10.98 -12.82 -5.36
CA MET A 181 -11.39 -14.17 -4.93
C MET A 181 -11.65 -15.06 -6.15
N GLY A 182 -11.64 -16.37 -5.95
CA GLY A 182 -11.93 -17.35 -7.00
C GLY A 182 -13.16 -18.19 -6.68
N THR A 183 -14.01 -18.48 -7.69
CA THR A 183 -15.23 -19.28 -7.49
C THR A 183 -14.97 -20.71 -7.08
N MET A 184 -13.76 -21.23 -7.35
CA MET A 184 -13.31 -22.59 -6.96
C MET A 184 -12.37 -22.57 -5.74
N ASP A 185 -12.21 -21.43 -5.05
CA ASP A 185 -11.46 -21.36 -3.80
C ASP A 185 -12.20 -22.14 -2.70
N ARG A 186 -11.59 -23.23 -2.23
CA ARG A 186 -12.12 -24.09 -1.17
C ARG A 186 -11.56 -23.77 0.22
N ILE A 187 -10.63 -22.82 0.32
CA ILE A 187 -9.96 -22.41 1.55
C ILE A 187 -10.59 -21.12 2.09
N MET A 188 -10.74 -20.12 1.24
CA MET A 188 -11.34 -18.84 1.60
C MET A 188 -12.73 -18.69 0.97
N LYS A 189 -13.68 -18.19 1.73
CA LYS A 189 -15.08 -18.05 1.29
C LYS A 189 -15.32 -16.66 0.72
N ILE A 190 -15.79 -16.58 -0.51
CA ILE A 190 -16.21 -15.33 -1.16
C ILE A 190 -17.24 -14.59 -0.28
N SER A 191 -18.23 -15.32 0.28
CA SER A 191 -19.27 -14.71 1.12
C SER A 191 -18.74 -13.96 2.35
N ASN A 192 -17.58 -14.34 2.89
CA ASN A 192 -16.99 -13.61 4.01
C ASN A 192 -16.49 -12.21 3.55
N VAL A 193 -15.91 -12.15 2.36
CA VAL A 193 -15.45 -10.88 1.77
C VAL A 193 -16.65 -10.03 1.37
N GLU A 194 -17.65 -10.60 0.71
CA GLU A 194 -18.88 -9.89 0.32
C GLU A 194 -19.59 -9.26 1.52
N MET A 195 -19.80 -10.04 2.59
CA MET A 195 -20.44 -9.52 3.81
C MET A 195 -19.65 -8.37 4.43
N PHE A 196 -18.31 -8.50 4.43
CA PHE A 196 -17.44 -7.48 4.99
C PHE A 196 -17.42 -6.20 4.14
N LEU A 197 -17.38 -6.31 2.82
CA LEU A 197 -17.43 -5.17 1.90
C LEU A 197 -18.77 -4.45 2.00
N ASN A 198 -19.89 -5.18 2.12
CA ASN A 198 -21.22 -4.60 2.37
C ASN A 198 -21.26 -3.82 3.71
N GLU A 199 -20.52 -4.25 4.73
CA GLU A 199 -20.36 -3.48 5.97
C GLU A 199 -19.56 -2.20 5.74
N MET A 200 -18.47 -2.27 4.96
CA MET A 200 -17.64 -1.13 4.59
C MET A 200 -18.39 -0.07 3.78
N ASP A 201 -19.45 -0.43 3.04
CA ASP A 201 -20.27 0.51 2.29
C ASP A 201 -20.94 1.56 3.20
N ASN A 202 -21.21 1.22 4.46
CA ASN A 202 -21.74 2.17 5.44
C ASN A 202 -20.77 3.33 5.73
N TYR A 203 -19.51 3.13 5.46
CA TYR A 203 -18.43 4.10 5.67
C TYR A 203 -17.91 4.75 4.37
N LYS A 204 -18.59 4.50 3.22
CA LYS A 204 -18.21 5.00 1.89
C LYS A 204 -16.79 4.58 1.50
N ALA A 205 -16.45 3.34 1.77
CA ALA A 205 -15.16 2.76 1.41
C ALA A 205 -14.92 2.80 -0.10
N GLU A 206 -13.66 3.00 -0.48
CA GLU A 206 -13.21 2.88 -1.86
C GLU A 206 -12.60 1.50 -2.06
N TYR A 207 -13.24 0.65 -2.85
CA TYR A 207 -12.70 -0.67 -3.14
C TYR A 207 -13.06 -1.18 -4.54
N LYS A 208 -12.26 -2.15 -5.01
CA LYS A 208 -12.58 -3.04 -6.13
C LYS A 208 -12.56 -4.47 -5.65
N PHE A 209 -13.51 -5.25 -6.14
CA PHE A 209 -13.64 -6.65 -5.81
C PHE A 209 -13.89 -7.48 -7.07
N ASP A 210 -12.92 -8.30 -7.43
CA ASP A 210 -13.04 -9.22 -8.54
C ASP A 210 -13.29 -10.65 -8.06
N ILE A 211 -14.24 -11.32 -8.68
CA ILE A 211 -14.51 -12.74 -8.48
C ILE A 211 -14.17 -13.45 -9.79
N GLU A 212 -13.08 -14.22 -9.77
CA GLU A 212 -12.57 -14.92 -10.93
C GLU A 212 -13.20 -16.31 -11.08
N ASP A 213 -13.88 -16.52 -12.20
CA ASP A 213 -14.57 -17.78 -12.44
C ASP A 213 -13.60 -18.93 -12.72
N GLY A 214 -13.85 -20.06 -12.05
CA GLY A 214 -13.02 -21.26 -12.17
C GLY A 214 -11.68 -21.20 -11.43
N TRP A 215 -11.30 -20.06 -10.82
CA TRP A 215 -10.03 -19.97 -10.12
C TRP A 215 -10.07 -20.65 -8.76
N THR A 216 -9.07 -21.50 -8.53
CA THR A 216 -8.78 -22.11 -7.23
C THR A 216 -8.07 -21.12 -6.32
N HIS A 217 -7.88 -21.48 -5.05
CA HIS A 217 -7.09 -20.69 -4.10
C HIS A 217 -5.68 -20.35 -4.61
N GLU A 218 -5.03 -21.36 -5.21
CA GLU A 218 -3.69 -21.20 -5.77
C GLU A 218 -3.69 -20.26 -6.98
N ASP A 219 -4.68 -20.42 -7.89
CA ASP A 219 -4.83 -19.54 -9.06
C ASP A 219 -5.01 -18.08 -8.65
N VAL A 220 -5.82 -17.82 -7.62
CA VAL A 220 -6.03 -16.47 -7.07
C VAL A 220 -4.71 -15.91 -6.54
N CYS A 221 -4.00 -16.64 -5.69
CA CYS A 221 -2.71 -16.19 -5.14
C CYS A 221 -1.67 -15.94 -6.24
N LYS A 222 -1.70 -16.71 -7.33
CA LYS A 222 -0.72 -16.65 -8.41
C LYS A 222 -1.01 -15.56 -9.44
N ASN A 223 -2.28 -15.42 -9.86
CA ASN A 223 -2.62 -14.67 -11.07
C ASN A 223 -3.26 -13.30 -10.79
N SER A 224 -3.49 -12.91 -9.52
CA SER A 224 -4.21 -11.69 -9.18
C SER A 224 -3.44 -10.40 -9.44
N TYR A 225 -2.12 -10.43 -9.44
CA TYR A 225 -1.28 -9.23 -9.52
C TYR A 225 -1.05 -8.79 -10.96
N THR A 226 -2.14 -8.50 -11.68
CA THR A 226 -2.10 -8.03 -13.07
C THR A 226 -1.70 -6.57 -13.17
N SER A 227 -1.23 -6.14 -14.35
CA SER A 227 -0.82 -4.75 -14.58
C SER A 227 -1.97 -3.76 -14.31
N GLU A 228 -3.20 -4.10 -14.68
CA GLU A 228 -4.37 -3.25 -14.46
C GLU A 228 -4.65 -3.06 -12.96
N ARG A 229 -4.67 -4.15 -12.18
CA ARG A 229 -4.93 -4.11 -10.73
C ARG A 229 -3.83 -3.38 -9.99
N LEU A 230 -2.57 -3.65 -10.35
CA LEU A 230 -1.42 -2.95 -9.76
C LEU A 230 -1.45 -1.45 -10.09
N SER A 231 -1.80 -1.07 -11.33
CA SER A 231 -1.95 0.35 -11.69
C SER A 231 -2.95 1.04 -10.79
N TRP A 232 -4.13 0.44 -10.59
CA TRP A 232 -5.14 0.99 -9.70
C TRP A 232 -4.62 1.16 -8.26
N VAL A 233 -3.92 0.16 -7.70
CA VAL A 233 -3.37 0.26 -6.34
C VAL A 233 -2.34 1.38 -6.23
N PHE A 234 -1.42 1.49 -7.19
CA PHE A 234 -0.33 2.47 -7.15
C PHE A 234 -0.73 3.88 -7.60
N GLU A 235 -1.95 4.08 -8.11
CA GLU A 235 -2.52 5.43 -8.36
C GLU A 235 -2.88 6.17 -7.07
N HIS A 236 -3.09 5.43 -5.97
CA HIS A 236 -3.49 6.02 -4.70
C HIS A 236 -2.27 6.54 -3.92
N THR A 237 -2.49 7.65 -3.24
CA THR A 237 -1.59 8.17 -2.22
C THR A 237 -2.37 8.33 -0.93
N LYS A 238 -1.72 8.18 0.22
CA LYS A 238 -2.39 8.38 1.49
C LYS A 238 -3.03 9.76 1.50
N ARG A 239 -4.33 9.79 1.74
CA ARG A 239 -5.04 11.06 1.90
C ARG A 239 -4.44 11.75 3.12
N GLN A 240 -3.60 12.74 2.89
CA GLN A 240 -3.22 13.61 3.98
C GLN A 240 -4.52 14.19 4.51
N LEU A 241 -4.79 13.99 5.79
CA LEU A 241 -5.65 14.86 6.57
C LEU A 241 -4.91 16.21 6.68
N THR A 242 -4.60 16.81 5.51
CA THR A 242 -4.29 18.22 5.45
C THR A 242 -5.56 18.89 5.95
N GLY A 243 -5.45 19.75 6.96
CA GLY A 243 -6.58 20.41 7.59
C GLY A 243 -7.46 21.27 6.68
N ILE A 244 -7.43 20.98 5.40
CA ILE A 244 -8.32 21.44 4.34
C ILE A 244 -8.88 20.16 3.72
N MET A 245 -10.01 19.66 4.27
CA MET A 245 -10.85 18.80 3.47
C MET A 245 -11.23 19.59 2.21
N PRO A 246 -11.01 19.06 0.98
CA PRO A 246 -11.63 19.67 -0.17
C PRO A 246 -13.14 19.65 0.13
N LEU A 247 -13.73 20.83 0.22
CA LEU A 247 -15.18 21.01 0.33
C LEU A 247 -15.78 20.29 -0.89
N SER A 248 -16.32 19.09 -0.71
CA SER A 248 -17.21 18.54 -1.70
C SER A 248 -18.39 19.51 -1.81
N TYR A 249 -18.92 19.71 -3.00
CA TYR A 249 -20.02 20.65 -3.31
C TYR A 249 -21.29 20.40 -2.48
N ASP A 250 -21.34 19.30 -1.70
CA ASP A 250 -22.40 18.96 -0.74
C ASP A 250 -22.22 19.59 0.66
N ASP A 251 -21.12 20.29 0.93
CA ASP A 251 -20.83 20.88 2.25
C ASP A 251 -21.53 22.24 2.50
N CYS A 252 -22.59 22.57 1.75
CA CYS A 252 -23.42 23.76 1.97
C CYS A 252 -24.12 23.84 3.35
N ASN A 253 -23.81 22.93 4.26
CA ASN A 253 -24.41 22.80 5.59
C ASN A 253 -23.44 23.06 6.75
N LEU A 254 -22.23 23.55 6.52
CA LEU A 254 -21.30 23.95 7.58
C LEU A 254 -21.87 25.19 8.30
N VAL A 255 -22.13 25.05 9.61
CA VAL A 255 -22.75 26.11 10.41
C VAL A 255 -21.70 26.90 11.17
N ASN A 256 -20.64 26.24 11.65
CA ASN A 256 -19.63 26.90 12.48
C ASN A 256 -18.31 26.11 12.56
N ILE A 257 -17.22 26.84 12.71
CA ILE A 257 -15.89 26.30 13.04
C ILE A 257 -15.57 26.78 14.47
N VAL A 258 -15.21 25.83 15.33
CA VAL A 258 -14.82 26.13 16.71
C VAL A 258 -13.39 25.68 16.91
N TRP A 259 -12.57 26.57 17.44
CA TRP A 259 -11.18 26.32 17.75
C TRP A 259 -10.96 26.05 19.24
N TYR A 260 -10.05 25.15 19.55
CA TYR A 260 -9.64 24.82 20.91
C TYR A 260 -8.11 24.78 21.00
N SER A 261 -7.56 25.08 22.15
CA SER A 261 -6.16 24.79 22.47
C SER A 261 -5.94 23.29 22.52
N ILE A 262 -4.69 22.85 22.47
CA ILE A 262 -4.34 21.42 22.58
C ILE A 262 -4.82 20.79 23.91
N ASN A 263 -5.04 21.60 24.92
CA ASN A 263 -5.58 21.19 26.23
C ASN A 263 -7.12 21.19 26.29
N GLY A 264 -7.79 21.38 25.14
CA GLY A 264 -9.25 21.34 25.05
C GLY A 264 -9.98 22.63 25.44
N GLN A 265 -9.27 23.72 25.75
CA GLN A 265 -9.89 25.01 26.06
C GLN A 265 -10.38 25.67 24.76
N ARG A 266 -11.66 26.06 24.74
CA ARG A 266 -12.26 26.74 23.59
C ARG A 266 -11.64 28.11 23.38
N LEU A 267 -11.24 28.43 22.14
CA LEU A 267 -10.75 29.73 21.74
C LEU A 267 -11.91 30.62 21.28
N THR A 268 -11.79 31.92 21.48
CA THR A 268 -12.79 32.92 21.10
C THR A 268 -12.72 33.28 19.60
N SER A 269 -11.57 33.02 18.97
CA SER A 269 -11.30 33.29 17.56
C SER A 269 -10.35 32.22 17.00
N GLU A 270 -10.13 32.27 15.68
CA GLU A 270 -9.07 31.49 15.01
C GLU A 270 -7.69 31.86 15.60
N PRO A 271 -6.84 30.85 15.91
CA PRO A 271 -5.51 31.13 16.45
C PRO A 271 -4.61 31.78 15.40
N THR A 272 -3.85 32.77 15.83
CA THR A 272 -2.90 33.51 15.00
C THR A 272 -1.44 33.17 15.30
N GLN A 273 -1.19 32.42 16.36
CA GLN A 273 0.17 32.01 16.75
C GLN A 273 0.49 30.60 16.23
N LYS A 274 1.77 30.39 15.89
CA LYS A 274 2.28 29.08 15.53
C LYS A 274 2.06 28.08 16.67
N GLY A 275 1.50 26.91 16.35
CA GLY A 275 1.25 25.88 17.36
C GLY A 275 0.24 24.82 16.95
N PHE A 276 0.02 23.87 17.86
CA PHE A 276 -0.99 22.83 17.70
C PHE A 276 -2.33 23.26 18.28
N TYR A 277 -3.39 23.06 17.52
CA TYR A 277 -4.76 23.40 17.89
C TYR A 277 -5.71 22.26 17.52
N ILE A 278 -6.88 22.27 18.12
CA ILE A 278 -7.98 21.38 17.77
C ILE A 278 -9.04 22.22 17.06
N ARG A 279 -9.44 21.81 15.87
CA ARG A 279 -10.48 22.46 15.09
C ARG A 279 -11.69 21.54 14.95
N SER A 280 -12.88 22.03 15.33
CA SER A 280 -14.14 21.31 15.26
C SER A 280 -15.08 21.97 14.27
N TYR A 281 -15.56 21.21 13.28
CA TYR A 281 -16.56 21.64 12.32
C TYR A 281 -17.93 21.17 12.76
N ARG A 282 -18.92 22.08 12.79
CA ARG A 282 -20.31 21.76 13.09
C ARG A 282 -21.17 21.94 11.84
N TYR A 283 -21.97 20.93 11.54
CA TYR A 283 -22.88 20.89 10.40
C TYR A 283 -24.34 21.00 10.86
N ARG A 284 -25.23 21.50 9.99
CA ARG A 284 -26.66 21.71 10.29
C ARG A 284 -27.39 20.47 10.81
N ARG A 285 -26.95 19.27 10.43
CA ARG A 285 -27.55 18.00 10.88
C ARG A 285 -26.97 17.47 12.20
N GLY A 286 -26.31 18.29 13.00
CA GLY A 286 -25.80 17.93 14.33
C GLY A 286 -24.48 17.14 14.33
N LYS A 287 -23.94 16.78 13.17
CA LYS A 287 -22.65 16.11 13.08
C LYS A 287 -21.51 17.09 13.39
N ALA A 288 -20.58 16.71 14.26
CA ALA A 288 -19.36 17.44 14.51
C ALA A 288 -18.17 16.58 14.14
N ILE A 289 -17.24 17.14 13.35
CA ILE A 289 -15.95 16.50 13.04
C ILE A 289 -14.87 17.31 13.72
N THR A 290 -13.97 16.64 14.45
CA THR A 290 -12.92 17.29 15.23
C THR A 290 -11.57 16.72 14.82
N GLY A 291 -10.59 17.58 14.56
CA GLY A 291 -9.24 17.15 14.17
C GLY A 291 -8.16 18.04 14.82
N LYS A 292 -6.95 17.50 14.98
CA LYS A 292 -5.76 18.28 15.35
C LYS A 292 -5.27 19.06 14.15
N PHE A 293 -4.87 20.30 14.36
CA PHE A 293 -4.40 21.22 13.35
C PHE A 293 -3.09 21.87 13.82
N TYR A 294 -2.11 21.94 12.94
CA TYR A 294 -0.87 22.66 13.19
C TYR A 294 -0.81 23.93 12.35
N LEU A 295 -0.69 25.07 13.00
CA LEU A 295 -0.50 26.36 12.35
C LEU A 295 1.00 26.66 12.26
N ASP A 296 1.55 26.65 11.03
CA ASP A 296 2.98 26.88 10.81
C ASP A 296 3.33 28.35 10.54
N ARG A 297 2.38 29.15 10.02
CA ARG A 297 2.58 30.57 9.75
C ARG A 297 1.50 31.40 10.40
N PRO A 298 1.84 32.57 11.01
CA PRO A 298 0.84 33.56 11.32
C PRO A 298 0.26 34.10 10.00
N PHE A 299 -1.05 34.26 9.93
CA PHE A 299 -1.73 34.93 8.81
C PHE A 299 -1.31 36.39 8.72
#